data_56b09a9303b25676f7ba9e4f164d7a52
#
_entry.id   56b09a9303b25676f7ba9e4f164d7a52
#
_cell.length_a   1.000
_cell.length_b   1.000
_cell.length_c   1.000
_cell.angle_alpha   90.00
_cell.angle_beta   90.00
_cell.angle_gamma   90.00
#
_symmetry.space_group_name_H-M   'P 1'
#
loop_
_entity.id
_entity.type
_entity.pdbx_description
1 polymer ?
#
loop_
_entity_poly.entity_id
_entity_poly.type
_entity_poly.pdbx_seq_one_letter_code
_entity_poly.pdbx_strand_id
1 'polypeptide(L)'
;RGIQPDAKSQNRKLRVAELFCGSGGLAQGVKQFCMEVGIGFESVAVADIDEHAVAVYKANHKTPQQLVRAGPDGDLRRLIEYELYGIAETARFQIPPSLKDSDWDSLGEEGGVDLLLAGPPCQGHSNLNNHTRRDDRRNLHYLDVPAVALALDCKTVIIENVPAVQWDKNCVVDTARTLFENAGYNV
;
A
#
# COMPACT_ATOMS: atom_id res chain seq x y z
N ARG A 1 -6.62 14.33 27.90
CA ARG A 1 -8.09 14.37 27.71
C ARG A 1 -8.39 13.25 26.72
N GLY A 2 -9.01 12.14 27.19
CA GLY A 2 -9.43 11.03 26.34
C GLY A 2 -10.50 11.50 25.34
N ILE A 3 -10.31 11.20 24.06
CA ILE A 3 -11.31 11.41 23.01
C ILE A 3 -12.44 10.43 23.34
N GLN A 4 -13.62 10.96 23.73
CA GLN A 4 -14.81 10.11 23.87
C GLN A 4 -15.37 9.86 22.46
N PRO A 5 -15.52 8.59 22.03
CA PRO A 5 -16.10 8.29 20.73
C PRO A 5 -17.56 8.74 20.68
N ASP A 6 -17.91 9.45 19.63
CA ASP A 6 -19.30 9.84 19.34
C ASP A 6 -20.12 8.56 19.06
N ALA A 7 -21.36 8.52 19.54
CA ALA A 7 -22.23 7.33 19.42
C ALA A 7 -22.44 6.85 17.97
N LYS A 8 -22.21 7.71 16.96
CA LYS A 8 -22.20 7.37 15.54
C LYS A 8 -20.91 6.65 15.10
N SER A 9 -19.83 6.69 15.88
CA SER A 9 -18.55 6.05 15.52
C SER A 9 -18.51 4.55 15.82
N GLN A 10 -19.40 4.07 16.69
CA GLN A 10 -19.40 2.66 17.16
C GLN A 10 -19.70 1.63 16.06
N ASN A 11 -20.20 2.04 14.87
CA ASN A 11 -20.49 1.14 13.75
C ASN A 11 -19.56 1.37 12.53
N ARG A 12 -18.63 2.31 12.63
CA ARG A 12 -17.69 2.62 11.54
C ARG A 12 -16.47 1.73 11.63
N LYS A 13 -16.17 1.04 10.52
CA LYS A 13 -14.94 0.28 10.35
C LYS A 13 -14.00 1.04 9.43
N LEU A 14 -12.73 1.10 9.78
CA LEU A 14 -11.67 1.53 8.89
C LEU A 14 -11.34 0.37 7.97
N ARG A 15 -11.56 0.53 6.67
CA ARG A 15 -11.28 -0.46 5.63
C ARG A 15 -9.84 -0.30 5.16
N VAL A 16 -9.00 -1.30 5.42
CA VAL A 16 -7.55 -1.24 5.23
C VAL A 16 -7.11 -2.27 4.21
N ALA A 17 -6.41 -1.82 3.16
CA ALA A 17 -5.64 -2.68 2.28
C ALA A 17 -4.15 -2.55 2.60
N GLU A 18 -3.37 -3.62 2.40
CA GLU A 18 -1.93 -3.61 2.67
C GLU A 18 -1.15 -4.29 1.54
N LEU A 19 -0.18 -3.56 0.98
CA LEU A 19 0.76 -4.03 -0.02
C LEU A 19 2.12 -4.31 0.62
N PHE A 20 2.80 -5.35 0.14
CA PHE A 20 4.05 -5.80 0.75
C PHE A 20 3.82 -6.06 2.25
N CYS A 21 2.71 -6.74 2.55
CA CYS A 21 2.15 -6.80 3.89
C CYS A 21 3.03 -7.56 4.89
N GLY A 22 3.95 -8.38 4.41
CA GLY A 22 4.76 -9.22 5.27
C GLY A 22 3.89 -10.00 6.26
N SER A 23 4.26 -10.00 7.52
CA SER A 23 3.48 -10.62 8.61
C SER A 23 2.38 -9.73 9.21
N GLY A 24 2.15 -8.52 8.66
CA GLY A 24 1.08 -7.60 9.09
C GLY A 24 1.44 -6.65 10.22
N GLY A 25 2.70 -6.22 10.28
CA GLY A 25 3.15 -5.30 11.34
C GLY A 25 2.45 -3.94 11.29
N LEU A 26 2.31 -3.34 10.09
CA LEU A 26 1.62 -2.07 9.93
C LEU A 26 0.13 -2.21 10.23
N ALA A 27 -0.54 -3.23 9.67
CA ALA A 27 -1.95 -3.49 9.97
C ALA A 27 -2.20 -3.71 11.46
N GLN A 28 -1.29 -4.38 12.17
CA GLN A 28 -1.41 -4.58 13.62
C GLN A 28 -1.35 -3.25 14.37
N GLY A 29 -0.46 -2.34 13.98
CA GLY A 29 -0.40 -0.99 14.57
C GLY A 29 -1.68 -0.20 14.35
N VAL A 30 -2.21 -0.20 13.12
CA VAL A 30 -3.49 0.46 12.81
C VAL A 30 -4.67 -0.18 13.57
N LYS A 31 -4.71 -1.51 13.65
CA LYS A 31 -5.74 -2.23 14.41
C LYS A 31 -5.72 -1.84 15.88
N GLN A 32 -4.54 -1.73 16.48
CA GLN A 32 -4.38 -1.30 17.86
C GLN A 32 -4.86 0.14 18.05
N PHE A 33 -4.49 1.06 17.16
CA PHE A 33 -5.00 2.44 17.15
C PHE A 33 -6.53 2.46 17.06
N CYS A 34 -7.13 1.69 16.15
CA CYS A 34 -8.59 1.62 15.99
C CYS A 34 -9.27 1.19 17.31
N MET A 35 -8.68 0.21 18.02
CA MET A 35 -9.18 -0.23 19.32
C MET A 35 -9.12 0.89 20.36
N GLU A 36 -8.04 1.67 20.41
CA GLU A 36 -7.86 2.77 21.34
C GLU A 36 -8.86 3.92 21.14
N VAL A 37 -9.21 4.21 19.86
CA VAL A 37 -10.16 5.27 19.51
C VAL A 37 -11.61 4.78 19.37
N GLY A 38 -11.87 3.49 19.55
CA GLY A 38 -13.21 2.91 19.56
C GLY A 38 -13.86 2.80 18.18
N ILE A 39 -13.05 2.64 17.11
CA ILE A 39 -13.54 2.32 15.75
C ILE A 39 -13.19 0.88 15.37
N GLY A 40 -13.95 0.30 14.45
CA GLY A 40 -13.67 -1.04 13.93
C GLY A 40 -12.46 -1.02 12.97
N PHE A 41 -11.72 -2.14 12.92
CA PHE A 41 -10.69 -2.40 11.91
C PHE A 41 -11.18 -3.52 10.99
N GLU A 42 -11.00 -3.35 9.69
CA GLU A 42 -11.32 -4.36 8.69
C GLU A 42 -10.18 -4.44 7.66
N SER A 43 -9.48 -5.59 7.63
CA SER A 43 -8.51 -5.87 6.57
C SER A 43 -9.28 -6.34 5.33
N VAL A 44 -9.32 -5.51 4.30
CA VAL A 44 -10.12 -5.79 3.09
C VAL A 44 -9.30 -6.46 1.99
N ALA A 45 -8.01 -6.11 1.81
CA ALA A 45 -7.17 -6.73 0.80
C ALA A 45 -5.69 -6.74 1.23
N VAL A 46 -4.95 -7.77 0.83
CA VAL A 46 -3.52 -7.89 1.12
C VAL A 46 -2.76 -8.54 -0.02
N ALA A 47 -1.54 -8.07 -0.27
CA ALA A 47 -0.64 -8.66 -1.25
C ALA A 47 0.81 -8.71 -0.75
N ASP A 48 1.43 -9.86 -0.89
CA ASP A 48 2.86 -10.07 -0.69
C ASP A 48 3.36 -11.28 -1.49
N ILE A 49 4.59 -11.22 -2.00
CA ILE A 49 5.22 -12.34 -2.70
C ILE A 49 5.65 -13.48 -1.76
N ASP A 50 5.79 -13.21 -0.47
CA ASP A 50 6.15 -14.20 0.55
C ASP A 50 4.90 -14.89 1.11
N GLU A 51 4.64 -16.11 0.64
CA GLU A 51 3.49 -16.92 1.08
C GLU A 51 3.52 -17.24 2.59
N HIS A 52 4.71 -17.39 3.18
CA HIS A 52 4.84 -17.69 4.61
C HIS A 52 4.49 -16.46 5.44
N ALA A 53 4.94 -15.29 5.01
CA ALA A 53 4.59 -14.03 5.66
C ALA A 53 3.08 -13.79 5.60
N VAL A 54 2.45 -13.99 4.44
CA VAL A 54 0.99 -13.90 4.28
C VAL A 54 0.24 -14.90 5.13
N ALA A 55 0.77 -16.12 5.32
CA ALA A 55 0.14 -17.10 6.22
C ALA A 55 0.11 -16.60 7.67
N VAL A 56 1.19 -15.95 8.13
CA VAL A 56 1.23 -15.30 9.46
C VAL A 56 0.25 -14.11 9.51
N TYR A 57 0.21 -13.30 8.46
CA TYR A 57 -0.76 -12.20 8.35
C TYR A 57 -2.20 -12.71 8.54
N LYS A 58 -2.60 -13.75 7.81
CA LYS A 58 -3.93 -14.36 7.88
C LYS A 58 -4.28 -14.92 9.26
N ALA A 59 -3.30 -15.42 10.00
CA ALA A 59 -3.51 -15.89 11.37
C ALA A 59 -3.88 -14.74 12.34
N ASN A 60 -3.39 -13.52 12.06
CA ASN A 60 -3.59 -12.34 12.90
C ASN A 60 -4.74 -11.44 12.44
N HIS A 61 -5.06 -11.46 11.15
CA HIS A 61 -6.06 -10.59 10.52
C HIS A 61 -7.03 -11.41 9.68
N LYS A 62 -8.32 -11.07 9.81
CA LYS A 62 -9.39 -11.72 9.04
C LYS A 62 -9.60 -10.96 7.72
N THR A 63 -8.82 -11.32 6.70
CA THR A 63 -9.02 -10.81 5.34
C THR A 63 -9.85 -11.82 4.55
N PRO A 64 -10.83 -11.38 3.73
CA PRO A 64 -11.56 -12.28 2.83
C PRO A 64 -10.58 -13.05 1.92
N GLN A 65 -10.78 -14.38 1.80
CA GLN A 65 -9.82 -15.25 1.10
C GLN A 65 -9.62 -14.86 -0.37
N GLN A 66 -10.68 -14.41 -1.04
CA GLN A 66 -10.66 -13.96 -2.44
C GLN A 66 -9.86 -12.66 -2.63
N LEU A 67 -9.56 -11.92 -1.57
CA LEU A 67 -8.82 -10.65 -1.60
C LEU A 67 -7.39 -10.77 -1.05
N VAL A 68 -6.94 -12.01 -0.79
CA VAL A 68 -5.57 -12.32 -0.40
C VAL A 68 -4.76 -12.75 -1.62
N ARG A 69 -3.68 -12.06 -1.90
CA ARG A 69 -2.72 -12.44 -2.95
C ARG A 69 -1.37 -12.74 -2.30
N ALA A 70 -0.87 -13.95 -2.55
CA ALA A 70 0.35 -14.47 -1.96
C ALA A 70 1.23 -15.17 -3.00
N GLY A 71 2.53 -15.20 -2.79
CA GLY A 71 3.46 -15.80 -3.73
C GLY A 71 3.44 -15.10 -5.09
N PRO A 72 3.49 -15.85 -6.21
CA PRO A 72 3.45 -15.26 -7.54
C PRO A 72 2.21 -14.39 -7.81
N ASP A 73 1.08 -14.68 -7.18
CA ASP A 73 -0.15 -13.88 -7.30
C ASP A 73 -0.11 -12.60 -6.46
N GLY A 74 0.78 -12.54 -5.47
CA GLY A 74 1.08 -11.32 -4.70
C GLY A 74 2.04 -10.34 -5.39
N ASP A 75 2.52 -10.65 -6.59
CA ASP A 75 3.29 -9.72 -7.41
C ASP A 75 2.37 -8.63 -7.98
N LEU A 76 2.56 -7.38 -7.53
CA LEU A 76 1.69 -6.25 -7.90
C LEU A 76 1.61 -6.02 -9.41
N ARG A 77 2.64 -6.37 -10.18
CA ARG A 77 2.63 -6.28 -11.66
C ARG A 77 1.57 -7.18 -12.31
N ARG A 78 1.06 -8.18 -11.58
CA ARG A 78 -0.07 -9.01 -12.00
C ARG A 78 -1.41 -8.41 -11.60
N LEU A 79 -1.43 -7.59 -10.55
CA LEU A 79 -2.64 -6.99 -10.01
C LEU A 79 -3.01 -5.69 -10.70
N ILE A 80 -2.02 -4.94 -11.17
CA ILE A 80 -2.24 -3.60 -11.70
C ILE A 80 -1.56 -3.40 -13.05
N GLU A 81 -2.16 -2.57 -13.88
CA GLU A 81 -1.61 -2.09 -15.15
C GLU A 81 -1.58 -0.57 -15.15
N TYR A 82 -0.44 -0.01 -15.53
CA TYR A 82 -0.25 1.42 -15.72
C TYR A 82 0.99 1.68 -16.58
N GLU A 83 1.08 2.88 -17.13
CA GLU A 83 2.30 3.36 -17.80
C GLU A 83 2.70 4.71 -17.22
N LEU A 84 3.96 4.84 -16.82
CA LEU A 84 4.55 6.07 -16.29
C LEU A 84 5.37 6.79 -17.35
N TYR A 85 5.26 8.11 -17.36
CA TYR A 85 6.11 9.00 -18.11
C TYR A 85 6.79 10.00 -17.18
N GLY A 86 8.08 10.24 -17.40
CA GLY A 86 8.86 11.18 -16.60
C GLY A 86 9.27 10.63 -15.23
N ILE A 87 10.04 11.42 -14.52
CA ILE A 87 10.49 11.17 -13.15
C ILE A 87 10.42 12.46 -12.35
N ALA A 88 10.39 12.35 -11.03
CA ALA A 88 10.27 13.49 -10.10
C ALA A 88 9.15 14.44 -10.55
N GLU A 89 9.42 15.73 -10.68
CA GLU A 89 8.43 16.78 -10.97
C GLU A 89 7.71 16.63 -12.32
N THR A 90 8.25 15.81 -13.25
CA THR A 90 7.64 15.55 -14.56
C THR A 90 6.79 14.28 -14.59
N ALA A 91 6.73 13.56 -13.47
CA ALA A 91 6.05 12.27 -13.39
C ALA A 91 4.54 12.39 -13.61
N ARG A 92 4.01 11.52 -14.48
CA ARG A 92 2.58 11.36 -14.70
C ARG A 92 2.25 9.96 -15.20
N PHE A 93 1.04 9.52 -14.97
CA PHE A 93 0.54 8.34 -15.63
C PHE A 93 0.21 8.67 -17.09
N GLN A 94 0.84 7.97 -18.02
CA GLN A 94 0.53 8.04 -19.46
C GLN A 94 -0.70 7.16 -19.76
N ILE A 95 -0.72 5.95 -19.17
CA ILE A 95 -1.90 5.10 -19.10
C ILE A 95 -2.36 5.12 -17.64
N PRO A 96 -3.60 5.56 -17.36
CA PRO A 96 -4.14 5.57 -16.01
C PRO A 96 -4.07 4.19 -15.37
N PRO A 97 -3.80 4.10 -14.06
CA PRO A 97 -3.81 2.83 -13.36
C PRO A 97 -5.17 2.13 -13.40
N SER A 98 -5.15 0.84 -13.69
CA SER A 98 -6.34 -0.01 -13.65
C SER A 98 -6.01 -1.36 -13.03
N LEU A 99 -6.97 -1.93 -12.29
CA LEU A 99 -6.82 -3.25 -11.70
C LEU A 99 -7.10 -4.32 -12.76
N LYS A 100 -6.21 -5.32 -12.82
CA LYS A 100 -6.40 -6.53 -13.63
C LYS A 100 -7.11 -7.64 -12.89
N ASP A 101 -7.25 -7.49 -11.59
CA ASP A 101 -7.87 -8.44 -10.68
C ASP A 101 -9.29 -7.98 -10.35
N SER A 102 -10.28 -8.73 -10.80
CA SER A 102 -11.70 -8.38 -10.65
C SER A 102 -12.18 -8.37 -9.20
N ASP A 103 -11.58 -9.19 -8.33
CA ASP A 103 -11.97 -9.21 -6.92
C ASP A 103 -11.48 -7.92 -6.22
N TRP A 104 -10.28 -7.44 -6.59
CA TRP A 104 -9.76 -6.18 -6.06
C TRP A 104 -10.49 -4.97 -6.67
N ASP A 105 -10.85 -5.05 -7.95
CA ASP A 105 -11.61 -3.99 -8.64
C ASP A 105 -12.99 -3.79 -7.96
N SER A 106 -13.63 -4.86 -7.51
CA SER A 106 -14.92 -4.81 -6.81
C SER A 106 -14.86 -4.07 -5.47
N LEU A 107 -13.69 -3.88 -4.87
CA LEU A 107 -13.54 -3.14 -3.61
C LEU A 107 -14.05 -1.69 -3.71
N GLY A 108 -13.93 -1.07 -4.89
CA GLY A 108 -14.47 0.27 -5.15
C GLY A 108 -16.00 0.31 -5.02
N GLU A 109 -16.70 -0.72 -5.51
CA GLU A 109 -18.16 -0.84 -5.44
C GLU A 109 -18.65 -1.11 -4.02
N GLU A 110 -17.85 -1.79 -3.20
CA GLU A 110 -18.19 -2.16 -1.81
C GLU A 110 -17.94 -1.04 -0.77
N GLY A 111 -17.64 0.17 -1.20
CA GLY A 111 -17.38 1.32 -0.32
C GLY A 111 -15.92 1.76 -0.25
N GLY A 112 -15.07 1.20 -1.11
CA GLY A 112 -13.69 1.61 -1.32
C GLY A 112 -12.73 1.20 -0.19
N VAL A 113 -11.55 1.76 -0.24
CA VAL A 113 -10.47 1.55 0.74
C VAL A 113 -10.22 2.86 1.47
N ASP A 114 -10.38 2.87 2.79
CA ASP A 114 -10.12 4.08 3.58
C ASP A 114 -8.62 4.34 3.75
N LEU A 115 -7.83 3.28 3.93
CA LEU A 115 -6.40 3.36 4.19
C LEU A 115 -5.64 2.27 3.42
N LEU A 116 -4.68 2.69 2.60
CA LEU A 116 -3.69 1.82 1.99
C LEU A 116 -2.39 1.89 2.80
N LEU A 117 -1.92 0.75 3.27
CA LEU A 117 -0.62 0.58 3.89
C LEU A 117 0.34 -0.05 2.89
N ALA A 118 1.59 0.39 2.87
CA ALA A 118 2.60 -0.21 2.02
C ALA A 118 3.99 -0.16 2.64
N GLY A 119 4.69 -1.30 2.66
CA GLY A 119 6.10 -1.42 3.02
C GLY A 119 6.92 -1.93 1.84
N PRO A 120 7.12 -1.13 0.76
CA PRO A 120 7.81 -1.61 -0.43
C PRO A 120 9.26 -2.04 -0.13
N PRO A 121 9.82 -2.97 -0.92
CA PRO A 121 11.15 -3.53 -0.69
C PRO A 121 12.23 -2.47 -0.51
N CYS A 122 12.98 -2.54 0.60
CA CYS A 122 14.05 -1.59 0.94
C CYS A 122 15.46 -2.13 0.69
N GLN A 123 15.61 -3.40 0.19
CA GLN A 123 16.93 -4.03 0.07
C GLN A 123 17.89 -3.28 -0.85
N GLY A 124 17.39 -2.59 -1.87
CA GLY A 124 18.19 -1.74 -2.75
C GLY A 124 18.66 -0.44 -2.09
N HIS A 125 18.03 -0.01 -1.01
CA HIS A 125 18.35 1.24 -0.30
C HIS A 125 19.23 1.01 0.94
N SER A 126 19.32 -0.24 1.43
CA SER A 126 20.06 -0.56 2.64
C SER A 126 21.55 -0.33 2.45
N ASN A 127 22.18 0.38 3.39
CA ASN A 127 23.64 0.56 3.44
C ASN A 127 24.39 -0.77 3.62
N LEU A 128 23.71 -1.84 3.98
CA LEU A 128 24.26 -3.20 4.08
C LEU A 128 24.38 -3.88 2.71
N ASN A 129 23.71 -3.37 1.68
CA ASN A 129 23.80 -3.90 0.32
C ASN A 129 24.89 -3.18 -0.47
N ASN A 130 26.10 -3.76 -0.49
CA ASN A 130 27.24 -3.19 -1.23
C ASN A 130 27.20 -3.46 -2.74
N HIS A 131 26.24 -4.26 -3.25
CA HIS A 131 26.25 -4.73 -4.63
C HIS A 131 25.40 -3.87 -5.58
N THR A 132 24.24 -3.42 -5.17
CA THR A 132 23.32 -2.66 -6.06
C THR A 132 23.32 -1.16 -5.81
N ARG A 133 23.78 -0.70 -4.65
CA ARG A 133 23.96 0.73 -4.29
C ARG A 133 22.91 1.68 -4.90
N ARG A 134 21.62 1.51 -4.52
CA ARG A 134 20.51 2.40 -4.94
C ARG A 134 20.08 2.26 -6.41
N ASP A 135 20.50 1.20 -7.09
CA ASP A 135 20.15 0.90 -8.48
C ASP A 135 19.55 -0.52 -8.58
N ASP A 136 18.61 -0.81 -7.70
CA ASP A 136 17.91 -2.08 -7.68
C ASP A 136 16.52 -1.91 -8.33
N ARG A 137 16.19 -2.76 -9.29
CA ARG A 137 14.87 -2.72 -9.95
C ARG A 137 13.71 -2.90 -8.98
N ARG A 138 13.93 -3.54 -7.83
CA ARG A 138 12.92 -3.68 -6.78
C ARG A 138 12.51 -2.34 -6.17
N ASN A 139 13.37 -1.31 -6.26
CA ASN A 139 13.06 0.04 -5.79
C ASN A 139 11.87 0.64 -6.56
N LEU A 140 11.65 0.21 -7.82
CA LEU A 140 10.53 0.68 -8.65
C LEU A 140 9.18 0.21 -8.10
N HIS A 141 9.13 -0.83 -7.26
CA HIS A 141 7.89 -1.22 -6.57
C HIS A 141 7.33 -0.14 -5.64
N TYR A 142 8.16 0.85 -5.29
CA TYR A 142 7.67 2.05 -4.61
C TYR A 142 6.61 2.79 -5.43
N LEU A 143 6.73 2.76 -6.77
CA LEU A 143 5.83 3.42 -7.70
C LEU A 143 4.54 2.61 -7.99
N ASP A 144 4.51 1.33 -7.63
CA ASP A 144 3.27 0.55 -7.68
C ASP A 144 2.26 1.06 -6.65
N VAL A 145 2.72 1.67 -5.55
CA VAL A 145 1.84 2.14 -4.46
C VAL A 145 0.89 3.25 -4.92
N PRO A 146 1.36 4.38 -5.52
CA PRO A 146 0.44 5.38 -6.06
C PRO A 146 -0.48 4.81 -7.14
N ALA A 147 -0.02 3.87 -7.96
CA ALA A 147 -0.86 3.26 -8.98
C ALA A 147 -2.01 2.45 -8.36
N VAL A 148 -1.74 1.59 -7.37
CA VAL A 148 -2.79 0.84 -6.66
C VAL A 148 -3.71 1.77 -5.88
N ALA A 149 -3.15 2.80 -5.22
CA ALA A 149 -3.95 3.77 -4.47
C ALA A 149 -4.99 4.48 -5.34
N LEU A 150 -4.59 4.89 -6.55
CA LEU A 150 -5.49 5.54 -7.50
C LEU A 150 -6.53 4.56 -8.05
N ALA A 151 -6.10 3.36 -8.43
CA ALA A 151 -7.01 2.35 -8.98
C ALA A 151 -8.07 1.88 -7.97
N LEU A 152 -7.74 1.87 -6.67
CA LEU A 152 -8.67 1.53 -5.57
C LEU A 152 -9.43 2.74 -5.00
N ASP A 153 -9.22 3.94 -5.52
CA ASP A 153 -9.76 5.20 -4.97
C ASP A 153 -9.52 5.32 -3.45
N CYS A 154 -8.28 5.05 -3.02
CA CYS A 154 -7.92 5.06 -1.60
C CYS A 154 -7.96 6.48 -1.04
N LYS A 155 -8.58 6.66 0.15
CA LYS A 155 -8.69 7.99 0.77
C LYS A 155 -7.40 8.46 1.43
N THR A 156 -6.63 7.53 1.97
CA THR A 156 -5.38 7.80 2.68
C THR A 156 -4.35 6.73 2.35
N VAL A 157 -3.09 7.13 2.23
CA VAL A 157 -1.98 6.20 1.95
C VAL A 157 -0.86 6.43 2.97
N ILE A 158 -0.33 5.35 3.52
CA ILE A 158 0.86 5.36 4.35
C ILE A 158 1.90 4.44 3.72
N ILE A 159 3.06 5.01 3.39
CA ILE A 159 4.20 4.25 2.88
C ILE A 159 5.30 4.27 3.94
N GLU A 160 5.68 3.10 4.44
CA GLU A 160 6.82 2.92 5.33
C GLU A 160 8.04 2.51 4.53
N ASN A 161 9.20 3.12 4.79
CA ASN A 161 10.46 2.69 4.21
C ASN A 161 11.66 3.21 5.03
N VAL A 162 12.85 2.70 4.74
CA VAL A 162 14.09 3.19 5.37
C VAL A 162 14.43 4.61 4.88
N PRO A 163 15.05 5.48 5.72
CA PRO A 163 15.37 6.85 5.31
C PRO A 163 16.21 6.95 4.03
N ALA A 164 17.01 5.93 3.73
CA ALA A 164 17.87 5.90 2.55
C ALA A 164 17.11 5.87 1.22
N VAL A 165 15.80 5.58 1.20
CA VAL A 165 14.96 5.63 0.00
C VAL A 165 14.93 7.02 -0.64
N GLN A 166 15.10 8.09 0.16
CA GLN A 166 15.14 9.49 -0.32
C GLN A 166 16.30 9.78 -1.29
N TRP A 167 17.33 8.94 -1.28
CA TRP A 167 18.50 9.07 -2.17
C TRP A 167 18.53 7.99 -3.26
N ASP A 168 17.36 7.45 -3.61
CA ASP A 168 17.25 6.51 -4.73
C ASP A 168 17.57 7.21 -6.06
N LYS A 169 18.31 6.52 -6.95
CA LYS A 169 18.71 7.08 -8.24
C LYS A 169 17.56 7.33 -9.19
N ASN A 170 16.46 6.59 -9.02
CA ASN A 170 15.26 6.73 -9.84
C ASN A 170 14.28 7.76 -9.23
N CYS A 171 14.70 8.49 -8.18
CA CYS A 171 13.88 9.52 -7.51
C CYS A 171 12.48 9.00 -7.14
N VAL A 172 12.38 7.75 -6.64
CA VAL A 172 11.08 7.08 -6.45
C VAL A 172 10.17 7.81 -5.48
N VAL A 173 10.73 8.48 -4.45
CA VAL A 173 9.94 9.25 -3.47
C VAL A 173 9.35 10.50 -4.11
N ASP A 174 10.17 11.30 -4.82
CA ASP A 174 9.69 12.53 -5.46
C ASP A 174 8.72 12.20 -6.61
N THR A 175 9.00 11.13 -7.35
CA THR A 175 8.09 10.62 -8.38
C THR A 175 6.73 10.23 -7.79
N ALA A 176 6.72 9.44 -6.70
CA ALA A 176 5.47 9.04 -6.05
C ALA A 176 4.71 10.24 -5.48
N ARG A 177 5.43 11.20 -4.86
CA ARG A 177 4.83 12.46 -4.37
C ARG A 177 4.10 13.18 -5.49
N THR A 178 4.78 13.42 -6.62
CA THR A 178 4.20 14.11 -7.77
C THR A 178 2.97 13.38 -8.32
N LEU A 179 3.01 12.05 -8.39
CA LEU A 179 1.86 11.26 -8.83
C LEU A 179 0.66 11.41 -7.89
N PHE A 180 0.88 11.42 -6.57
CA PHE A 180 -0.17 11.66 -5.58
C PHE A 180 -0.72 13.09 -5.64
N GLU A 181 0.14 14.11 -5.72
CA GLU A 181 -0.28 15.51 -5.83
C GLU A 181 -1.09 15.75 -7.11
N ASN A 182 -0.66 15.22 -8.25
CA ASN A 182 -1.40 15.28 -9.52
C ASN A 182 -2.77 14.60 -9.46
N ALA A 183 -2.92 13.61 -8.58
CA ALA A 183 -4.19 12.93 -8.31
C ALA A 183 -5.05 13.62 -7.23
N GLY A 184 -4.58 14.74 -6.68
CA GLY A 184 -5.32 15.53 -5.68
C GLY A 184 -5.10 15.11 -4.23
N TYR A 185 -4.14 14.25 -3.95
CA TYR A 185 -3.74 13.95 -2.58
C TYR A 185 -2.96 15.12 -1.97
N ASN A 186 -3.10 15.30 -0.68
CA ASN A 186 -2.28 16.21 0.11
C ASN A 186 -1.11 15.42 0.70
N VAL A 187 0.13 15.69 0.22
CA VAL A 187 1.34 14.90 0.55
C VAL A 187 2.30 15.67 1.44
#